data_1ae50d681cbc00eaa912e66d6319c704
#
_entry.id   1ae50d681cbc00eaa912e66d6319c704
#
_cell.length_a   1.000
_cell.length_b   1.000
_cell.length_c   1.000
_cell.angle_alpha   90.00
_cell.angle_beta   90.00
_cell.angle_gamma   90.00
#
_symmetry.space_group_name_H-M   'P 1'
#
loop_
_entity.id
_entity.type
_entity.pdbx_description
1 polymer ?
#
loop_
_entity_poly.entity_id
_entity_poly.type
_entity_poly.pdbx_seq_one_letter_code
_entity_poly.pdbx_strand_id
1 'polypeptide(L)'
;VDIKILKSFISVAAHQSFSGAARELNTVQPAISRHIAMLEDELGVALFIRNSREVVITAAGEQLLHDAKQIITLANKAKYQVMRAQQGQIGELKIAYLSSACLSFMADLIRDYSRRYPDVHVSLFEMTATEQIEAFKNNLIDVGFSRPLPTGIQDEFASSDIYIDKLVAVVGQQHPLAQFAQISLNQLQQQKMIIFHRDEAVGLFDDTIMMCKQAGFSANIISQPRHMQTLLTEVAAGLGVAIAPYCISKLYSQGCCFLALNDAHKSIATQLHVKLTNHSATVDAFVTLVLENQPSIAQRMA
;
A
#
# COMPACT_ATOMS: atom_id res chain seq x y z
N VAL A 1 40.20 5.69 7.65
CA VAL A 1 40.16 4.30 8.16
C VAL A 1 39.36 3.43 7.17
N ASP A 2 40.01 2.46 6.54
CA ASP A 2 39.40 1.55 5.55
C ASP A 2 38.85 0.28 6.25
N ILE A 3 37.66 -0.17 5.82
CA ILE A 3 37.00 -1.40 6.33
C ILE A 3 37.89 -2.65 6.16
N LYS A 4 38.65 -2.73 5.04
CA LYS A 4 39.56 -3.84 4.80
C LYS A 4 40.73 -3.82 5.80
N ILE A 5 41.23 -2.64 6.12
CA ILE A 5 42.31 -2.46 7.12
C ILE A 5 41.78 -2.80 8.52
N LEU A 6 40.57 -2.36 8.89
CA LEU A 6 39.95 -2.74 10.17
C LEU A 6 39.76 -4.24 10.31
N LYS A 7 39.35 -4.93 9.25
CA LYS A 7 39.26 -6.42 9.26
C LYS A 7 40.60 -7.06 9.52
N SER A 8 41.68 -6.55 8.89
CA SER A 8 43.04 -7.03 9.14
C SER A 8 43.46 -6.82 10.58
N PHE A 9 43.16 -5.62 11.14
CA PHE A 9 43.45 -5.31 12.53
C PHE A 9 42.73 -6.24 13.52
N ILE A 10 41.41 -6.44 13.33
CA ILE A 10 40.59 -7.36 14.17
C ILE A 10 41.15 -8.77 14.11
N SER A 11 41.50 -9.25 12.91
CA SER A 11 42.05 -10.58 12.73
C SER A 11 43.44 -10.77 13.41
N VAL A 12 44.33 -9.76 13.31
CA VAL A 12 45.62 -9.78 14.03
C VAL A 12 45.41 -9.82 15.53
N ALA A 13 44.47 -9.04 16.06
CA ALA A 13 44.14 -9.01 17.49
C ALA A 13 43.58 -10.37 17.97
N ALA A 14 42.74 -11.02 17.16
CA ALA A 14 42.14 -12.32 17.49
C ALA A 14 43.17 -13.43 17.46
N HIS A 15 44.04 -13.47 16.47
CA HIS A 15 45.04 -14.53 16.31
C HIS A 15 46.36 -14.26 17.05
N GLN A 16 46.57 -13.05 17.55
CA GLN A 16 47.85 -12.57 18.09
C GLN A 16 49.05 -12.92 17.16
N SER A 17 48.78 -12.93 15.85
CA SER A 17 49.68 -13.36 14.79
C SER A 17 49.36 -12.77 13.45
N PHE A 18 50.31 -12.11 12.81
CA PHE A 18 50.17 -11.61 11.46
C PHE A 18 50.00 -12.72 10.42
N SER A 19 50.71 -13.84 10.61
CA SER A 19 50.58 -15.02 9.72
C SER A 19 49.25 -15.76 9.96
N GLY A 20 48.74 -15.76 11.18
CA GLY A 20 47.42 -16.29 11.52
C GLY A 20 46.31 -15.47 10.84
N ALA A 21 46.37 -14.16 10.96
CA ALA A 21 45.44 -13.23 10.29
C ALA A 21 45.49 -13.32 8.74
N ALA A 22 46.71 -13.49 8.19
CA ALA A 22 46.86 -13.64 6.74
C ALA A 22 46.17 -14.92 6.22
N ARG A 23 46.26 -16.02 6.95
CA ARG A 23 45.56 -17.31 6.63
C ARG A 23 44.06 -17.15 6.72
N GLU A 24 43.53 -16.56 7.80
CA GLU A 24 42.08 -16.31 7.96
C GLU A 24 41.53 -15.47 6.82
N LEU A 25 42.21 -14.39 6.44
CA LEU A 25 41.78 -13.45 5.43
C LEU A 25 42.17 -13.82 3.98
N ASN A 26 42.69 -15.05 3.77
CA ASN A 26 43.12 -15.54 2.46
C ASN A 26 44.06 -14.56 1.74
N THR A 27 45.06 -14.03 2.44
CA THR A 27 46.05 -13.08 1.92
C THR A 27 47.47 -13.43 2.38
N VAL A 28 48.44 -12.59 2.05
CA VAL A 28 49.83 -12.77 2.44
C VAL A 28 50.20 -11.89 3.65
N GLN A 29 51.06 -12.40 4.53
CA GLN A 29 51.46 -11.71 5.74
C GLN A 29 52.02 -10.27 5.51
N PRO A 30 52.81 -9.96 4.44
CA PRO A 30 53.24 -8.61 4.16
C PRO A 30 52.10 -7.62 3.94
N ALA A 31 50.97 -8.07 3.35
CA ALA A 31 49.81 -7.23 3.15
C ALA A 31 49.13 -6.85 4.49
N ILE A 32 49.01 -7.84 5.39
CA ILE A 32 48.49 -7.58 6.75
C ILE A 32 49.41 -6.60 7.50
N SER A 33 50.74 -6.81 7.45
CA SER A 33 51.71 -5.90 8.08
C SER A 33 51.60 -4.49 7.56
N ARG A 34 51.41 -4.32 6.24
CA ARG A 34 51.21 -3.01 5.63
C ARG A 34 49.89 -2.37 6.09
N HIS A 35 48.80 -3.12 6.16
CA HIS A 35 47.51 -2.60 6.66
C HIS A 35 47.64 -2.06 8.10
N ILE A 36 48.32 -2.82 8.98
CA ILE A 36 48.52 -2.38 10.36
C ILE A 36 49.43 -1.13 10.43
N ALA A 37 50.53 -1.12 9.68
CA ALA A 37 51.41 0.02 9.64
C ALA A 37 50.69 1.31 9.14
N MET A 38 49.88 1.18 8.09
CA MET A 38 49.06 2.31 7.60
C MET A 38 48.09 2.83 8.65
N LEU A 39 47.47 1.91 9.41
CA LEU A 39 46.50 2.28 10.44
C LEU A 39 47.21 2.97 11.66
N GLU A 40 48.35 2.44 12.07
CA GLU A 40 49.20 3.02 13.14
C GLU A 40 49.72 4.41 12.74
N ASP A 41 50.12 4.57 11.46
CA ASP A 41 50.58 5.87 10.92
C ASP A 41 49.45 6.90 10.85
N GLU A 42 48.27 6.49 10.38
CA GLU A 42 47.06 7.34 10.32
C GLU A 42 46.62 7.84 11.72
N LEU A 43 46.71 6.95 12.72
CA LEU A 43 46.30 7.26 14.09
C LEU A 43 47.39 7.89 14.96
N GLY A 44 48.64 7.83 14.52
CA GLY A 44 49.81 8.36 15.23
C GLY A 44 50.17 7.57 16.49
N VAL A 45 49.65 6.36 16.65
CA VAL A 45 49.90 5.51 17.84
C VAL A 45 50.11 4.04 17.43
N ALA A 46 50.95 3.33 18.18
CA ALA A 46 51.10 1.89 18.00
C ALA A 46 49.87 1.13 18.54
N LEU A 47 49.34 0.21 17.76
CA LEU A 47 48.23 -0.63 18.16
C LEU A 47 48.68 -2.02 18.65
N PHE A 48 49.88 -2.44 18.26
CA PHE A 48 50.49 -3.69 18.69
C PHE A 48 51.94 -3.46 19.14
N ILE A 49 52.32 -4.18 20.20
CA ILE A 49 53.71 -4.38 20.61
C ILE A 49 54.17 -5.66 19.93
N ARG A 50 55.25 -5.59 19.13
CA ARG A 50 55.84 -6.74 18.41
C ARG A 50 57.11 -7.18 19.07
N ASN A 51 57.09 -8.32 19.69
CA ASN A 51 58.26 -8.99 20.21
C ASN A 51 58.61 -10.22 19.35
N SER A 52 59.84 -10.75 19.46
CA SER A 52 60.28 -11.92 18.67
C SER A 52 59.44 -13.18 18.90
N ARG A 53 58.60 -13.21 19.94
CA ARG A 53 57.81 -14.39 20.33
C ARG A 53 56.30 -14.19 20.30
N GLU A 54 55.82 -12.94 20.35
CA GLU A 54 54.38 -12.64 20.47
C GLU A 54 54.01 -11.25 19.94
N VAL A 55 52.74 -11.11 19.57
CA VAL A 55 52.08 -9.85 19.17
C VAL A 55 51.05 -9.53 20.23
N VAL A 56 51.28 -8.46 20.98
CA VAL A 56 50.42 -8.04 22.09
C VAL A 56 49.72 -6.75 21.70
N ILE A 57 48.42 -6.68 21.92
CA ILE A 57 47.60 -5.46 21.64
C ILE A 57 47.91 -4.39 22.71
N THR A 58 48.02 -3.12 22.32
CA THR A 58 48.19 -1.97 23.23
C THR A 58 46.84 -1.53 23.80
N ALA A 59 46.85 -0.66 24.83
CA ALA A 59 45.62 -0.04 25.33
C ALA A 59 44.89 0.76 24.25
N ALA A 60 45.62 1.46 23.36
CA ALA A 60 45.05 2.13 22.20
C ALA A 60 44.44 1.11 21.19
N GLY A 61 45.11 -0.04 21.01
CA GLY A 61 44.60 -1.14 20.21
C GLY A 61 43.32 -1.73 20.78
N GLU A 62 43.22 -1.96 22.11
CA GLU A 62 42.01 -2.47 22.76
C GLU A 62 40.81 -1.52 22.54
N GLN A 63 41.02 -0.20 22.72
CA GLN A 63 39.96 0.76 22.43
C GLN A 63 39.53 0.68 20.96
N LEU A 64 40.50 0.70 20.03
CA LEU A 64 40.17 0.57 18.62
C LEU A 64 39.50 -0.74 18.27
N LEU A 65 39.85 -1.86 18.95
CA LEU A 65 39.25 -3.16 18.70
C LEU A 65 37.75 -3.17 19.02
N HIS A 66 37.36 -2.50 20.10
CA HIS A 66 35.96 -2.31 20.45
C HIS A 66 35.21 -1.53 19.34
N ASP A 67 35.73 -0.40 18.93
CA ASP A 67 35.09 0.49 17.94
C ASP A 67 35.11 -0.14 16.54
N ALA A 68 36.22 -0.78 16.14
CA ALA A 68 36.36 -1.47 14.86
C ALA A 68 35.32 -2.56 14.67
N LYS A 69 34.99 -3.35 15.71
CA LYS A 69 33.93 -4.35 15.65
C LYS A 69 32.56 -3.72 15.41
N GLN A 70 32.28 -2.58 16.05
CA GLN A 70 31.01 -1.85 15.84
C GLN A 70 30.92 -1.31 14.41
N ILE A 71 31.99 -0.72 13.89
CA ILE A 71 32.06 -0.20 12.52
C ILE A 71 31.81 -1.31 11.48
N ILE A 72 32.45 -2.46 11.63
CA ILE A 72 32.25 -3.62 10.74
C ILE A 72 30.81 -4.12 10.81
N THR A 73 30.24 -4.20 12.01
CA THR A 73 28.85 -4.61 12.21
C THR A 73 27.90 -3.62 11.52
N LEU A 74 28.12 -2.32 11.70
CA LEU A 74 27.30 -1.27 11.06
C LEU A 74 27.42 -1.31 9.52
N ALA A 75 28.65 -1.50 9.00
CA ALA A 75 28.87 -1.60 7.55
C ALA A 75 28.15 -2.82 6.94
N ASN A 76 28.15 -3.97 7.64
CA ASN A 76 27.42 -5.15 7.18
C ASN A 76 25.91 -4.93 7.25
N LYS A 77 25.40 -4.29 8.31
CA LYS A 77 23.99 -3.92 8.45
C LYS A 77 23.55 -3.00 7.31
N ALA A 78 24.36 -1.98 6.98
CA ALA A 78 24.08 -1.04 5.89
C ALA A 78 23.95 -1.77 4.54
N LYS A 79 24.88 -2.69 4.22
CA LYS A 79 24.80 -3.52 3.00
C LYS A 79 23.52 -4.34 2.95
N TYR A 80 23.17 -4.99 4.06
CA TYR A 80 21.96 -5.80 4.16
C TYR A 80 20.69 -4.94 3.97
N GLN A 81 20.64 -3.75 4.57
CA GLN A 81 19.50 -2.83 4.43
C GLN A 81 19.33 -2.34 2.99
N VAL A 82 20.42 -2.03 2.28
CA VAL A 82 20.36 -1.64 0.85
C VAL A 82 19.75 -2.76 -0.01
N MET A 83 20.17 -4.01 0.21
CA MET A 83 19.59 -5.16 -0.49
C MET A 83 18.10 -5.35 -0.18
N ARG A 84 17.71 -5.18 1.09
CA ARG A 84 16.31 -5.28 1.51
C ARG A 84 15.45 -4.16 0.93
N ALA A 85 15.98 -2.93 0.85
CA ALA A 85 15.30 -1.81 0.20
C ALA A 85 15.04 -2.09 -1.29
N GLN A 86 16.04 -2.62 -1.99
CA GLN A 86 15.90 -3.02 -3.39
C GLN A 86 14.83 -4.12 -3.60
N GLN A 87 14.64 -4.99 -2.60
CA GLN A 87 13.64 -6.05 -2.62
C GLN A 87 12.26 -5.61 -2.09
N GLY A 88 12.07 -4.33 -1.77
CA GLY A 88 10.82 -3.82 -1.23
C GLY A 88 10.48 -4.30 0.20
N GLN A 89 11.48 -4.80 0.93
CA GLN A 89 11.30 -5.31 2.28
C GLN A 89 11.39 -4.25 3.38
N ILE A 90 11.82 -3.05 3.02
CA ILE A 90 11.84 -1.86 3.89
C ILE A 90 11.44 -0.64 3.08
N GLY A 91 10.79 0.33 3.70
CA GLY A 91 10.37 1.58 3.04
C GLY A 91 9.01 2.07 3.54
N GLU A 92 8.36 2.84 2.71
CA GLU A 92 7.00 3.36 2.94
C GLU A 92 6.08 2.94 1.78
N LEU A 93 4.81 2.69 2.09
CA LEU A 93 3.75 2.39 1.12
C LEU A 93 2.51 3.21 1.49
N LYS A 94 2.12 4.11 0.61
CA LYS A 94 0.97 5.02 0.77
C LYS A 94 -0.18 4.55 -0.09
N ILE A 95 -1.25 4.09 0.56
CA ILE A 95 -2.42 3.52 -0.10
C ILE A 95 -3.62 4.41 0.13
N ALA A 96 -4.23 4.90 -0.95
CA ALA A 96 -5.54 5.52 -0.89
C ALA A 96 -6.63 4.52 -1.29
N TYR A 97 -7.79 4.63 -0.68
CA TYR A 97 -8.92 3.76 -0.98
C TYR A 97 -10.25 4.45 -0.83
N LEU A 98 -11.20 4.04 -1.66
CA LEU A 98 -12.59 4.43 -1.55
C LEU A 98 -13.27 3.52 -0.51
N SER A 99 -13.58 4.05 0.68
CA SER A 99 -14.07 3.26 1.82
C SER A 99 -15.30 2.44 1.47
N SER A 100 -16.27 3.04 0.77
CA SER A 100 -17.50 2.37 0.36
C SER A 100 -17.29 1.10 -0.49
N ALA A 101 -16.17 1.01 -1.20
CA ALA A 101 -15.84 -0.10 -2.08
C ALA A 101 -14.83 -1.09 -1.48
N CYS A 102 -14.01 -0.67 -0.52
CA CYS A 102 -12.83 -1.43 -0.10
C CYS A 102 -12.85 -1.91 1.36
N LEU A 103 -13.73 -1.35 2.20
CA LEU A 103 -13.68 -1.56 3.66
C LEU A 103 -13.75 -3.04 4.05
N SER A 104 -14.50 -3.86 3.31
CA SER A 104 -14.72 -5.29 3.61
C SER A 104 -13.48 -6.17 3.42
N PHE A 105 -12.47 -5.74 2.66
CA PHE A 105 -11.28 -6.54 2.37
C PHE A 105 -9.95 -5.83 2.65
N MET A 106 -9.95 -4.50 2.80
CA MET A 106 -8.72 -3.71 2.97
C MET A 106 -7.93 -4.14 4.21
N ALA A 107 -8.61 -4.37 5.33
CA ALA A 107 -7.95 -4.78 6.57
C ALA A 107 -7.21 -6.12 6.44
N ASP A 108 -7.77 -7.07 5.68
CA ASP A 108 -7.15 -8.36 5.44
C ASP A 108 -5.90 -8.21 4.56
N LEU A 109 -6.00 -7.44 3.47
CA LEU A 109 -4.85 -7.16 2.60
C LEU A 109 -3.68 -6.51 3.35
N ILE A 110 -3.97 -5.49 4.16
CA ILE A 110 -2.94 -4.79 4.92
C ILE A 110 -2.31 -5.72 5.96
N ARG A 111 -3.09 -6.54 6.65
CA ARG A 111 -2.59 -7.52 7.62
C ARG A 111 -1.64 -8.51 6.95
N ASP A 112 -2.02 -9.04 5.80
CA ASP A 112 -1.22 -10.03 5.07
C ASP A 112 0.06 -9.39 4.50
N TYR A 113 -0.03 -8.15 4.01
CA TYR A 113 1.13 -7.41 3.56
C TYR A 113 2.11 -7.12 4.71
N SER A 114 1.61 -6.60 5.84
CA SER A 114 2.46 -6.28 7.00
C SER A 114 3.11 -7.52 7.63
N ARG A 115 2.48 -8.69 7.51
CA ARG A 115 3.10 -9.96 7.92
C ARG A 115 4.26 -10.38 7.01
N ARG A 116 4.13 -10.16 5.69
CA ARG A 116 5.18 -10.50 4.72
C ARG A 116 6.33 -9.47 4.74
N TYR A 117 6.01 -8.20 5.03
CA TYR A 117 6.92 -7.05 4.96
C TYR A 117 6.85 -6.21 6.24
N PRO A 118 7.32 -6.74 7.38
CA PRO A 118 7.12 -6.11 8.70
C PRO A 118 7.87 -4.79 8.88
N ASP A 119 8.88 -4.51 8.05
CA ASP A 119 9.68 -3.29 8.12
C ASP A 119 9.27 -2.26 7.04
N VAL A 120 8.13 -2.47 6.35
CA VAL A 120 7.51 -1.48 5.48
C VAL A 120 6.46 -0.71 6.29
N HIS A 121 6.59 0.62 6.33
CA HIS A 121 5.57 1.47 6.94
C HIS A 121 4.40 1.66 5.97
N VAL A 122 3.20 1.25 6.38
CA VAL A 122 1.99 1.40 5.56
C VAL A 122 1.14 2.55 6.08
N SER A 123 0.85 3.51 5.20
CA SER A 123 -0.05 4.65 5.45
C SER A 123 -1.33 4.48 4.63
N LEU A 124 -2.49 4.59 5.29
CA LEU A 124 -3.81 4.46 4.67
C LEU A 124 -4.53 5.81 4.62
N PHE A 125 -5.13 6.12 3.47
CA PHE A 125 -5.87 7.35 3.23
C PHE A 125 -7.25 7.02 2.67
N GLU A 126 -8.30 7.46 3.34
CA GLU A 126 -9.64 7.45 2.77
C GLU A 126 -9.78 8.66 1.85
N MET A 127 -10.01 8.41 0.56
CA MET A 127 -10.11 9.44 -0.48
C MET A 127 -11.15 9.07 -1.52
N THR A 128 -11.89 10.06 -2.02
CA THR A 128 -12.74 9.92 -3.20
C THR A 128 -11.89 9.67 -4.46
N ALA A 129 -12.51 9.22 -5.55
CA ALA A 129 -11.79 8.99 -6.81
C ALA A 129 -11.09 10.25 -7.33
N THR A 130 -11.73 11.41 -7.18
CA THR A 130 -11.19 12.71 -7.60
C THR A 130 -9.98 13.10 -6.74
N GLU A 131 -10.08 12.95 -5.42
CA GLU A 131 -8.96 13.23 -4.51
C GLU A 131 -7.77 12.30 -4.77
N GLN A 132 -8.00 11.01 -5.09
CA GLN A 132 -6.93 10.08 -5.44
C GLN A 132 -6.18 10.53 -6.70
N ILE A 133 -6.86 11.02 -7.73
CA ILE A 133 -6.23 11.55 -8.94
C ILE A 133 -5.29 12.72 -8.61
N GLU A 134 -5.76 13.67 -7.80
CA GLU A 134 -4.93 14.79 -7.37
C GLU A 134 -3.76 14.35 -6.47
N ALA A 135 -3.99 13.39 -5.58
CA ALA A 135 -2.94 12.82 -4.72
C ALA A 135 -1.86 12.09 -5.55
N PHE A 136 -2.24 11.37 -6.60
CA PHE A 136 -1.30 10.78 -7.55
C PHE A 136 -0.48 11.84 -8.30
N LYS A 137 -1.09 12.93 -8.78
CA LYS A 137 -0.36 14.02 -9.45
C LYS A 137 0.73 14.61 -8.56
N ASN A 138 0.43 14.75 -7.28
CA ASN A 138 1.33 15.32 -6.27
C ASN A 138 2.24 14.29 -5.60
N ASN A 139 2.25 13.03 -6.04
CA ASN A 139 3.01 11.91 -5.46
C ASN A 139 2.77 11.73 -3.94
N LEU A 140 1.56 11.99 -3.48
CA LEU A 140 1.14 11.82 -2.08
C LEU A 140 0.73 10.38 -1.77
N ILE A 141 0.38 9.61 -2.81
CA ILE A 141 0.02 8.19 -2.72
C ILE A 141 0.77 7.38 -3.77
N ASP A 142 0.99 6.11 -3.47
CA ASP A 142 1.65 5.13 -4.33
C ASP A 142 0.65 4.23 -5.05
N VAL A 143 -0.44 3.89 -4.35
CA VAL A 143 -1.47 2.95 -4.79
C VAL A 143 -2.85 3.55 -4.49
N GLY A 144 -3.78 3.39 -5.42
CA GLY A 144 -5.16 3.84 -5.26
C GLY A 144 -6.15 2.72 -5.55
N PHE A 145 -7.18 2.60 -4.71
CA PHE A 145 -8.35 1.75 -4.97
C PHE A 145 -9.56 2.64 -5.20
N SER A 146 -10.04 2.69 -6.45
CA SER A 146 -11.20 3.51 -6.79
C SER A 146 -12.03 2.89 -7.93
N ARG A 147 -12.93 3.68 -8.47
CA ARG A 147 -13.64 3.36 -9.71
C ARG A 147 -12.73 3.59 -10.91
N PRO A 148 -13.10 3.11 -12.11
CA PRO A 148 -12.31 3.34 -13.32
C PRO A 148 -11.94 4.80 -13.50
N LEU A 149 -10.69 5.05 -13.90
CA LEU A 149 -10.20 6.41 -14.14
C LEU A 149 -10.89 7.04 -15.35
N PRO A 150 -11.08 8.38 -15.37
CA PRO A 150 -11.61 9.10 -16.52
C PRO A 150 -10.75 8.89 -17.76
N THR A 151 -11.40 8.89 -18.93
CA THR A 151 -10.70 8.92 -20.23
C THR A 151 -9.76 10.13 -20.29
N GLY A 152 -8.54 9.91 -20.77
CA GLY A 152 -7.50 10.94 -20.89
C GLY A 152 -6.40 10.90 -19.86
N ILE A 153 -6.57 10.16 -18.74
CA ILE A 153 -5.50 9.91 -17.76
C ILE A 153 -5.19 8.42 -17.60
N GLN A 154 -6.00 7.54 -18.17
CA GLN A 154 -5.87 6.10 -18.03
C GLN A 154 -4.50 5.58 -18.47
N ASP A 155 -3.94 6.17 -19.52
CA ASP A 155 -2.66 5.77 -20.12
C ASP A 155 -1.44 6.07 -19.22
N GLU A 156 -1.64 6.84 -18.14
CA GLU A 156 -0.59 7.10 -17.14
C GLU A 156 -0.52 6.03 -16.05
N PHE A 157 -1.51 5.11 -16.02
CA PHE A 157 -1.69 4.16 -14.92
C PHE A 157 -1.74 2.72 -15.40
N ALA A 158 -1.14 1.82 -14.62
CA ALA A 158 -1.48 0.41 -14.62
C ALA A 158 -2.74 0.23 -13.74
N SER A 159 -3.82 -0.25 -14.35
CA SER A 159 -5.10 -0.46 -13.66
C SER A 159 -5.51 -1.93 -13.75
N SER A 160 -5.96 -2.50 -12.63
CA SER A 160 -6.41 -3.90 -12.55
C SER A 160 -7.77 -3.99 -11.87
N ASP A 161 -8.70 -4.73 -12.46
CA ASP A 161 -10.01 -4.99 -11.86
C ASP A 161 -9.86 -5.87 -10.62
N ILE A 162 -10.35 -5.38 -9.49
CA ILE A 162 -10.38 -6.13 -8.23
C ILE A 162 -11.69 -6.91 -8.10
N TYR A 163 -12.81 -6.25 -8.34
CA TYR A 163 -14.11 -6.89 -8.48
C TYR A 163 -15.06 -6.00 -9.28
N ILE A 164 -16.11 -6.62 -9.78
CA ILE A 164 -17.19 -5.94 -10.49
C ILE A 164 -18.43 -5.95 -9.61
N ASP A 165 -18.98 -4.78 -9.36
CA ASP A 165 -20.17 -4.56 -8.55
C ASP A 165 -21.40 -4.30 -9.43
N LYS A 166 -22.58 -4.57 -8.92
CA LYS A 166 -23.85 -4.27 -9.57
C LYS A 166 -24.51 -3.05 -8.93
N LEU A 167 -25.24 -2.28 -9.72
CA LEU A 167 -26.09 -1.22 -9.19
C LEU A 167 -27.40 -1.81 -8.69
N VAL A 168 -27.85 -1.37 -7.54
CA VAL A 168 -29.08 -1.80 -6.88
C VAL A 168 -29.91 -0.60 -6.44
N ALA A 169 -31.22 -0.77 -6.31
CA ALA A 169 -32.03 0.23 -5.62
C ALA A 169 -31.89 0.06 -4.12
N VAL A 170 -31.79 1.18 -3.40
CA VAL A 170 -31.73 1.25 -1.95
C VAL A 170 -32.96 2.00 -1.45
N VAL A 171 -33.71 1.36 -0.56
CA VAL A 171 -34.94 1.89 0.02
C VAL A 171 -34.94 1.74 1.54
N GLY A 172 -35.66 2.58 2.26
CA GLY A 172 -35.85 2.40 3.70
C GLY A 172 -36.65 1.12 4.01
N GLN A 173 -36.41 0.50 5.16
CA GLN A 173 -37.11 -0.76 5.56
C GLN A 173 -38.63 -0.62 5.60
N GLN A 174 -39.14 0.58 5.85
CA GLN A 174 -40.60 0.84 5.91
C GLN A 174 -41.16 1.26 4.54
N HIS A 175 -40.34 1.36 3.50
CA HIS A 175 -40.77 1.76 2.17
C HIS A 175 -41.63 0.65 1.54
N PRO A 176 -42.72 0.97 0.80
CA PRO A 176 -43.56 -0.05 0.15
C PRO A 176 -42.81 -1.01 -0.76
N LEU A 177 -41.72 -0.57 -1.38
CA LEU A 177 -40.88 -1.43 -2.22
C LEU A 177 -40.00 -2.39 -1.43
N ALA A 178 -39.80 -2.19 -0.14
CA ALA A 178 -38.91 -3.04 0.68
C ALA A 178 -39.37 -4.52 0.81
N GLN A 179 -40.64 -4.79 0.48
CA GLN A 179 -41.19 -6.15 0.46
C GLN A 179 -40.72 -6.98 -0.75
N PHE A 180 -40.12 -6.36 -1.77
CA PHE A 180 -39.65 -7.03 -2.98
C PHE A 180 -38.16 -7.33 -2.91
N ALA A 181 -37.72 -8.46 -3.47
CA ALA A 181 -36.30 -8.78 -3.62
C ALA A 181 -35.69 -8.07 -4.84
N GLN A 182 -36.50 -7.77 -5.83
CA GLN A 182 -36.12 -7.11 -7.07
C GLN A 182 -37.23 -6.21 -7.58
N ILE A 183 -36.86 -5.15 -8.28
CA ILE A 183 -37.80 -4.17 -8.87
C ILE A 183 -37.31 -3.75 -10.27
N SER A 184 -38.20 -3.15 -11.06
CA SER A 184 -37.83 -2.45 -12.27
C SER A 184 -37.52 -0.98 -11.99
N LEU A 185 -36.73 -0.33 -12.85
CA LEU A 185 -36.45 1.11 -12.76
C LEU A 185 -37.73 1.95 -12.80
N ASN A 186 -38.73 1.54 -13.58
CA ASN A 186 -40.01 2.25 -13.67
C ASN A 186 -40.74 2.39 -12.34
N GLN A 187 -40.53 1.48 -11.38
CA GLN A 187 -41.10 1.59 -10.03
C GLN A 187 -40.49 2.74 -9.21
N LEU A 188 -39.36 3.31 -9.66
CA LEU A 188 -38.72 4.48 -9.08
C LEU A 188 -39.19 5.80 -9.69
N GLN A 189 -40.00 5.79 -10.77
CA GLN A 189 -40.39 6.96 -11.55
C GLN A 189 -41.03 8.07 -10.70
N GLN A 190 -41.87 7.72 -9.73
CA GLN A 190 -42.56 8.68 -8.86
C GLN A 190 -41.90 8.87 -7.49
N GLN A 191 -40.74 8.26 -7.30
CA GLN A 191 -40.05 8.32 -6.01
C GLN A 191 -39.17 9.57 -5.92
N LYS A 192 -39.02 10.08 -4.73
CA LYS A 192 -37.99 11.08 -4.39
C LYS A 192 -36.62 10.39 -4.41
N MET A 193 -35.70 10.89 -5.19
CA MET A 193 -34.40 10.25 -5.35
C MET A 193 -33.29 11.01 -4.61
N ILE A 194 -32.46 10.25 -3.92
CA ILE A 194 -31.21 10.68 -3.30
C ILE A 194 -30.09 10.15 -4.19
N ILE A 195 -29.34 11.03 -4.84
CA ILE A 195 -28.29 10.65 -5.80
C ILE A 195 -26.95 11.13 -5.27
N PHE A 196 -25.94 10.30 -5.33
CA PHE A 196 -24.59 10.67 -4.88
C PHE A 196 -24.05 11.88 -5.64
N HIS A 197 -23.35 12.78 -4.95
CA HIS A 197 -22.92 14.06 -5.53
C HIS A 197 -22.00 13.83 -6.74
N ARG A 198 -22.26 14.56 -7.83
CA ARG A 198 -21.60 14.35 -9.10
C ARG A 198 -20.09 14.56 -9.02
N ASP A 199 -19.61 15.58 -8.30
CA ASP A 199 -18.18 15.90 -8.19
C ASP A 199 -17.39 14.80 -7.48
N GLU A 200 -18.03 13.98 -6.63
CA GLU A 200 -17.38 12.89 -5.89
C GLU A 200 -17.36 11.58 -6.70
N ALA A 201 -18.30 11.38 -7.60
CA ALA A 201 -18.39 10.18 -8.43
C ALA A 201 -19.15 10.45 -9.74
N VAL A 202 -18.49 11.14 -10.67
CA VAL A 202 -19.06 11.56 -11.98
C VAL A 202 -19.71 10.37 -12.70
N GLY A 203 -19.02 9.24 -12.80
CA GLY A 203 -19.52 8.04 -13.48
C GLY A 203 -20.81 7.49 -12.85
N LEU A 204 -20.86 7.37 -11.53
CA LEU A 204 -22.04 6.85 -10.82
C LEU A 204 -23.25 7.78 -10.98
N PHE A 205 -23.03 9.09 -10.88
CA PHE A 205 -24.08 10.08 -11.09
C PHE A 205 -24.65 10.01 -12.51
N ASP A 206 -23.75 10.11 -13.51
CA ASP A 206 -24.14 10.12 -14.92
C ASP A 206 -24.81 8.79 -15.33
N ASP A 207 -24.31 7.64 -14.83
CA ASP A 207 -24.95 6.34 -15.04
C ASP A 207 -26.35 6.27 -14.43
N THR A 208 -26.55 6.78 -13.22
CA THR A 208 -27.86 6.81 -12.56
C THR A 208 -28.86 7.66 -13.36
N ILE A 209 -28.45 8.84 -13.81
CA ILE A 209 -29.30 9.70 -14.65
C ILE A 209 -29.63 9.04 -15.98
N MET A 210 -28.64 8.41 -16.61
CA MET A 210 -28.84 7.73 -17.88
C MET A 210 -29.80 6.53 -17.76
N MET A 211 -29.69 5.74 -16.69
CA MET A 211 -30.59 4.62 -16.40
C MET A 211 -32.05 5.10 -16.24
N CYS A 212 -32.27 6.17 -15.48
CA CYS A 212 -33.60 6.77 -15.33
C CYS A 212 -34.16 7.22 -16.69
N LYS A 213 -33.34 7.90 -17.52
CA LYS A 213 -33.73 8.37 -18.85
C LYS A 213 -34.06 7.21 -19.79
N GLN A 214 -33.29 6.12 -19.77
CA GLN A 214 -33.54 4.91 -20.56
C GLN A 214 -34.85 4.22 -20.14
N ALA A 215 -35.19 4.28 -18.85
CA ALA A 215 -36.47 3.80 -18.32
C ALA A 215 -37.65 4.77 -18.59
N GLY A 216 -37.41 5.86 -19.30
CA GLY A 216 -38.46 6.79 -19.75
C GLY A 216 -38.87 7.89 -18.76
N PHE A 217 -38.05 8.14 -17.70
CA PHE A 217 -38.36 9.18 -16.72
C PHE A 217 -37.13 10.03 -16.34
N SER A 218 -37.39 11.20 -15.76
CA SER A 218 -36.38 12.06 -15.17
C SER A 218 -36.37 11.88 -13.66
N ALA A 219 -35.18 11.70 -13.07
CA ALA A 219 -35.02 11.54 -11.62
C ALA A 219 -35.51 12.80 -10.88
N ASN A 220 -36.39 12.60 -9.89
CA ASN A 220 -36.83 13.65 -8.96
C ASN A 220 -35.81 13.79 -7.82
N ILE A 221 -34.71 14.50 -8.07
CA ILE A 221 -33.58 14.62 -7.14
C ILE A 221 -33.92 15.57 -6.01
N ILE A 222 -33.89 15.09 -4.77
CA ILE A 222 -34.16 15.89 -3.57
C ILE A 222 -32.93 16.14 -2.72
N SER A 223 -31.89 15.28 -2.84
CA SER A 223 -30.65 15.40 -2.10
C SER A 223 -29.46 14.83 -2.91
N GLN A 224 -28.27 15.42 -2.68
CA GLN A 224 -27.02 14.99 -3.29
C GLN A 224 -25.91 14.89 -2.23
N PRO A 225 -25.90 13.85 -1.40
CA PRO A 225 -24.89 13.67 -0.38
C PRO A 225 -23.50 13.37 -1.00
N ARG A 226 -22.44 13.84 -0.32
CA ARG A 226 -21.04 13.63 -0.72
C ARG A 226 -20.43 12.34 -0.14
N HIS A 227 -21.10 11.74 0.85
CA HIS A 227 -20.64 10.50 1.51
C HIS A 227 -21.70 9.42 1.43
N MET A 228 -21.29 8.18 1.10
CA MET A 228 -22.23 7.06 0.98
C MET A 228 -22.96 6.76 2.30
N GLN A 229 -22.31 6.98 3.44
CA GLN A 229 -22.95 6.81 4.74
C GLN A 229 -24.09 7.82 4.96
N THR A 230 -23.94 9.06 4.48
CA THR A 230 -25.03 10.08 4.50
C THR A 230 -26.18 9.65 3.61
N LEU A 231 -25.89 9.14 2.39
CA LEU A 231 -26.90 8.60 1.50
C LEU A 231 -27.70 7.48 2.18
N LEU A 232 -27.04 6.51 2.81
CA LEU A 232 -27.70 5.42 3.53
C LEU A 232 -28.54 5.95 4.70
N THR A 233 -28.06 6.95 5.44
CA THR A 233 -28.80 7.57 6.54
C THR A 233 -30.08 8.27 6.06
N GLU A 234 -30.01 9.02 4.96
CA GLU A 234 -31.17 9.68 4.37
C GLU A 234 -32.20 8.67 3.86
N VAL A 235 -31.76 7.59 3.22
CA VAL A 235 -32.62 6.49 2.76
C VAL A 235 -33.26 5.77 3.95
N ALA A 236 -32.48 5.43 4.99
CA ALA A 236 -33.00 4.79 6.21
C ALA A 236 -34.04 5.66 6.94
N ALA A 237 -33.87 6.99 6.91
CA ALA A 237 -34.82 7.95 7.45
C ALA A 237 -36.10 8.09 6.61
N GLY A 238 -36.20 7.43 5.46
CA GLY A 238 -37.36 7.48 4.57
C GLY A 238 -37.49 8.78 3.78
N LEU A 239 -36.41 9.55 3.62
CA LEU A 239 -36.43 10.82 2.86
C LEU A 239 -36.59 10.57 1.36
N GLY A 240 -36.06 9.45 0.86
CA GLY A 240 -36.13 9.06 -0.54
C GLY A 240 -35.54 7.69 -0.80
N VAL A 241 -35.36 7.38 -2.07
CA VAL A 241 -34.74 6.14 -2.55
C VAL A 241 -33.45 6.45 -3.33
N ALA A 242 -32.53 5.51 -3.45
CA ALA A 242 -31.27 5.70 -4.17
C ALA A 242 -31.00 4.53 -5.12
N ILE A 243 -30.12 4.78 -6.12
CA ILE A 243 -29.45 3.75 -6.90
C ILE A 243 -27.96 3.84 -6.53
N ALA A 244 -27.38 2.73 -6.10
CA ALA A 244 -26.01 2.72 -5.61
C ALA A 244 -25.33 1.34 -5.84
N PRO A 245 -24.00 1.26 -5.79
CA PRO A 245 -23.29 -0.01 -5.85
C PRO A 245 -23.65 -0.92 -4.67
N TYR A 246 -23.82 -2.21 -4.90
CA TYR A 246 -24.22 -3.17 -3.87
C TYR A 246 -23.20 -3.27 -2.72
N CYS A 247 -21.93 -3.00 -2.97
CA CYS A 247 -20.88 -3.02 -1.94
C CYS A 247 -21.21 -2.16 -0.72
N ILE A 248 -22.01 -1.08 -0.87
CA ILE A 248 -22.39 -0.22 0.26
C ILE A 248 -23.29 -0.95 1.29
N SER A 249 -23.86 -2.09 0.93
CA SER A 249 -24.57 -2.97 1.88
C SER A 249 -23.65 -3.49 3.00
N LYS A 250 -22.32 -3.47 2.77
CA LYS A 250 -21.29 -3.85 3.76
C LYS A 250 -20.92 -2.71 4.71
N LEU A 251 -21.39 -1.49 4.45
CA LEU A 251 -21.30 -0.36 5.39
C LEU A 251 -22.36 -0.48 6.48
N TYR A 252 -22.41 0.50 7.39
CA TYR A 252 -23.51 0.59 8.36
C TYR A 252 -24.80 0.95 7.61
N SER A 253 -25.55 -0.07 7.24
CA SER A 253 -26.73 0.02 6.37
C SER A 253 -28.04 -0.33 7.11
N GLN A 254 -28.02 -0.29 8.44
CA GLN A 254 -29.20 -0.56 9.24
C GLN A 254 -30.35 0.38 8.86
N GLY A 255 -31.54 -0.18 8.65
CA GLY A 255 -32.70 0.59 8.20
C GLY A 255 -32.86 0.67 6.67
N CYS A 256 -31.91 0.11 5.88
CA CYS A 256 -31.97 0.04 4.43
C CYS A 256 -32.28 -1.37 3.92
N CYS A 257 -32.97 -1.46 2.78
CA CYS A 257 -33.13 -2.66 1.98
C CYS A 257 -32.49 -2.43 0.60
N PHE A 258 -31.79 -3.45 0.08
CA PHE A 258 -31.08 -3.44 -1.20
C PHE A 258 -31.82 -4.34 -2.16
N LEU A 259 -32.39 -3.77 -3.22
CA LEU A 259 -33.25 -4.47 -4.19
C LEU A 259 -32.55 -4.58 -5.53
N ALA A 260 -32.50 -5.78 -6.10
CA ALA A 260 -31.95 -5.97 -7.44
C ALA A 260 -32.78 -5.19 -8.48
N LEU A 261 -32.11 -4.65 -9.49
CA LEU A 261 -32.74 -4.05 -10.66
C LEU A 261 -32.78 -5.05 -11.78
N ASN A 262 -34.00 -5.52 -12.17
CA ASN A 262 -34.17 -6.60 -13.13
C ASN A 262 -34.08 -6.17 -14.60
N ASP A 263 -34.17 -4.88 -14.87
CA ASP A 263 -34.08 -4.23 -16.19
C ASP A 263 -32.85 -3.33 -16.37
N ALA A 264 -31.92 -3.39 -15.42
CA ALA A 264 -30.66 -2.62 -15.46
C ALA A 264 -29.46 -3.51 -15.19
N HIS A 265 -28.74 -3.84 -16.25
CA HIS A 265 -27.53 -4.68 -16.16
C HIS A 265 -26.24 -3.84 -16.09
N LYS A 266 -26.31 -2.68 -15.43
CA LYS A 266 -25.14 -1.82 -15.26
C LYS A 266 -24.29 -2.32 -14.11
N SER A 267 -23.03 -2.54 -14.41
CA SER A 267 -22.00 -2.90 -13.44
C SER A 267 -20.94 -1.81 -13.34
N ILE A 268 -20.27 -1.74 -12.21
CA ILE A 268 -19.21 -0.79 -11.95
C ILE A 268 -17.99 -1.51 -11.35
N ALA A 269 -16.84 -1.41 -11.99
CA ALA A 269 -15.62 -2.01 -11.50
C ALA A 269 -15.06 -1.22 -10.28
N THR A 270 -14.42 -1.94 -9.37
CA THR A 270 -13.45 -1.37 -8.42
C THR A 270 -12.08 -1.81 -8.88
N GLN A 271 -11.20 -0.86 -9.08
CA GLN A 271 -9.87 -1.07 -9.66
C GLN A 271 -8.78 -0.66 -8.68
N LEU A 272 -7.64 -1.35 -8.80
CA LEU A 272 -6.35 -0.94 -8.27
C LEU A 272 -5.65 -0.10 -9.33
N HIS A 273 -5.10 1.04 -8.95
CA HIS A 273 -4.35 1.94 -9.81
C HIS A 273 -2.95 2.18 -9.27
N VAL A 274 -1.96 2.15 -10.15
CA VAL A 274 -0.57 2.52 -9.87
C VAL A 274 -0.05 3.34 -11.04
N LYS A 275 0.69 4.43 -10.77
CA LYS A 275 1.33 5.17 -11.87
C LYS A 275 2.37 4.30 -12.58
N LEU A 276 2.38 4.32 -13.91
CA LEU A 276 3.39 3.60 -14.72
C LEU A 276 4.83 4.07 -14.44
N THR A 277 4.99 5.28 -13.91
CA THR A 277 6.30 5.84 -13.53
C THR A 277 6.75 5.44 -12.11
N ASN A 278 5.92 4.76 -11.34
CA ASN A 278 6.28 4.30 -9.99
C ASN A 278 6.91 2.90 -10.08
N HIS A 279 8.23 2.85 -9.93
CA HIS A 279 9.03 1.61 -9.96
C HIS A 279 9.47 1.16 -8.56
N SER A 280 8.68 1.43 -7.55
CA SER A 280 8.98 1.03 -6.16
C SER A 280 8.76 -0.46 -5.96
N ALA A 281 9.78 -1.16 -5.49
CA ALA A 281 9.67 -2.59 -5.17
C ALA A 281 8.65 -2.89 -4.05
N THR A 282 8.38 -1.95 -3.13
CA THR A 282 7.32 -2.06 -2.12
C THR A 282 5.94 -2.03 -2.77
N VAL A 283 5.75 -1.20 -3.79
CA VAL A 283 4.50 -1.11 -4.57
C VAL A 283 4.29 -2.40 -5.36
N ASP A 284 5.31 -2.89 -6.07
CA ASP A 284 5.23 -4.12 -6.86
C ASP A 284 4.88 -5.34 -5.99
N ALA A 285 5.48 -5.42 -4.80
CA ALA A 285 5.19 -6.46 -3.83
C ALA A 285 3.73 -6.39 -3.32
N PHE A 286 3.21 -5.19 -3.10
CA PHE A 286 1.82 -4.99 -2.69
C PHE A 286 0.84 -5.32 -3.82
N VAL A 287 1.11 -4.85 -5.04
CA VAL A 287 0.29 -5.16 -6.23
C VAL A 287 0.21 -6.67 -6.43
N THR A 288 1.34 -7.37 -6.35
CA THR A 288 1.39 -8.83 -6.46
C THR A 288 0.48 -9.50 -5.42
N LEU A 289 0.57 -9.09 -4.15
CA LEU A 289 -0.27 -9.62 -3.09
C LEU A 289 -1.77 -9.34 -3.33
N VAL A 290 -2.12 -8.15 -3.81
CA VAL A 290 -3.51 -7.80 -4.14
C VAL A 290 -4.04 -8.70 -5.25
N LEU A 291 -3.26 -8.91 -6.32
CA LEU A 291 -3.66 -9.77 -7.44
C LEU A 291 -3.76 -11.25 -7.03
N GLU A 292 -2.90 -11.74 -6.13
CA GLU A 292 -3.03 -13.09 -5.53
C GLU A 292 -4.37 -13.25 -4.78
N ASN A 293 -4.84 -12.20 -4.10
CA ASN A 293 -6.08 -12.22 -3.32
C ASN A 293 -7.33 -11.84 -4.13
N GLN A 294 -7.17 -11.31 -5.35
CA GLN A 294 -8.25 -10.80 -6.19
C GLN A 294 -9.42 -11.80 -6.37
N PRO A 295 -9.20 -13.11 -6.64
CA PRO A 295 -10.31 -14.06 -6.81
C PRO A 295 -11.16 -14.21 -5.53
N SER A 296 -10.51 -14.23 -4.37
CA SER A 296 -11.19 -14.32 -3.08
C SER A 296 -11.97 -13.04 -2.75
N ILE A 297 -11.40 -11.87 -3.10
CA ILE A 297 -12.08 -10.59 -2.93
C ILE A 297 -13.31 -10.53 -3.83
N ALA A 298 -13.17 -10.86 -5.12
CA ALA A 298 -14.27 -10.87 -6.06
C ALA A 298 -15.42 -11.78 -5.61
N GLN A 299 -15.10 -12.98 -5.11
CA GLN A 299 -16.11 -13.91 -4.58
C GLN A 299 -16.86 -13.34 -3.35
N ARG A 300 -16.16 -12.64 -2.45
CA ARG A 300 -16.78 -12.03 -1.25
C ARG A 300 -17.65 -10.80 -1.58
N MET A 301 -17.37 -10.16 -2.71
CA MET A 301 -18.06 -8.93 -3.15
C MET A 301 -19.19 -9.21 -4.13
N ALA A 302 -19.30 -10.39 -4.71
CA ALA A 302 -20.41 -10.83 -5.57
C ALA A 302 -21.70 -11.04 -4.77
#